data_4536d331ff5ccc6acc871853518e473d
#
_entry.id   4536d331ff5ccc6acc871853518e473d
#
_cell.length_a   1.000
_cell.length_b   1.000
_cell.length_c   1.000
_cell.angle_alpha   90.00
_cell.angle_beta   90.00
_cell.angle_gamma   90.00
#
_symmetry.space_group_name_H-M   'P 1'
#
loop_
_entity.id
_entity.type
_entity.pdbx_description
1 polymer ?
#
loop_
_entity_poly.entity_id
_entity_poly.type
_entity_poly.pdbx_seq_one_letter_code
_entity_poly.pdbx_strand_id
1 'polypeptide(L)'
;LEFRRVLFRSATGSELLAPGENWAPGKIYDANGIQNAARLRQMGFAVQRRHCSDDPALIVAELEELLTGCDAVVTSGGVSVGQKDYLPVVLESLGAEPVFSGVAQKPGSPMLAAKVEGKLVFCLSGNPFAAAATLEQYVLPALLRAAGRLEKGCILPRTKRTLTTGFSKASKGNRYLRAKASGGTVAIPGEGNAEAHSSGSLSAMIGCNCLVELPAGSGPVKPGEEVEVLSFVY
;
A
#
# COMPACT_ATOMS: atom_id res chain seq x y z
N LEU A 1 -18.91 -18.00 -6.74
CA LEU A 1 -17.54 -17.81 -6.23
C LEU A 1 -17.57 -16.68 -5.22
N GLU A 2 -17.46 -17.01 -3.92
CA GLU A 2 -17.48 -16.00 -2.84
C GLU A 2 -16.05 -15.63 -2.40
N PHE A 3 -15.26 -15.08 -3.29
CA PHE A 3 -13.99 -14.46 -2.91
C PHE A 3 -14.29 -13.15 -2.19
N ARG A 4 -14.35 -13.15 -0.87
CA ARG A 4 -14.69 -11.95 -0.07
C ARG A 4 -13.87 -11.79 1.20
N ARG A 5 -13.18 -12.85 1.67
CA ARG A 5 -12.43 -12.83 2.92
C ARG A 5 -10.99 -12.46 2.67
N VAL A 6 -10.64 -11.24 2.99
CA VAL A 6 -9.25 -10.75 2.95
C VAL A 6 -8.75 -10.63 4.37
N LEU A 7 -7.63 -11.22 4.64
CA LEU A 7 -6.99 -11.09 5.93
C LEU A 7 -5.88 -10.06 5.83
N PHE A 8 -6.02 -8.98 6.59
CA PHE A 8 -4.99 -7.98 6.72
C PHE A 8 -4.16 -8.27 7.97
N ARG A 9 -2.91 -8.66 7.77
CA ARG A 9 -1.94 -8.76 8.84
C ARG A 9 -1.22 -7.42 8.94
N SER A 10 -1.44 -6.69 10.03
CA SER A 10 -0.63 -5.52 10.31
C SER A 10 0.80 -5.91 10.62
N ALA A 11 1.70 -4.97 10.37
CA ALA A 11 3.14 -5.11 10.44
C ALA A 11 3.64 -5.94 11.62
N THR A 12 4.68 -6.66 11.38
CA THR A 12 5.62 -7.13 12.36
C THR A 12 6.43 -5.92 12.85
N GLY A 13 6.48 -5.76 14.14
CA GLY A 13 7.30 -4.76 14.79
C GLY A 13 7.00 -4.73 16.27
N SER A 14 7.97 -5.09 17.09
CA SER A 14 7.86 -4.88 18.52
C SER A 14 7.62 -3.41 18.89
N GLU A 15 7.79 -2.48 17.93
CA GLU A 15 7.53 -1.04 18.07
C GLU A 15 6.05 -0.68 17.93
N LEU A 16 5.18 -1.54 17.38
CA LEU A 16 3.80 -1.19 17.09
C LEU A 16 2.90 -1.33 18.31
N LEU A 17 2.02 -0.35 18.47
CA LEU A 17 0.94 -0.31 19.45
C LEU A 17 -0.41 -0.43 18.75
N ALA A 18 -1.33 -1.14 19.37
CA ALA A 18 -2.73 -1.08 18.99
C ALA A 18 -3.34 0.26 19.44
N PRO A 19 -4.40 0.76 18.74
CA PRO A 19 -5.13 1.93 19.19
C PRO A 19 -5.70 1.74 20.60
N GLY A 20 -5.47 2.72 21.46
CA GLY A 20 -5.90 2.69 22.86
C GLY A 20 -4.85 2.17 23.85
N GLU A 21 -3.77 1.57 23.38
CA GLU A 21 -2.63 1.25 24.22
C GLU A 21 -1.86 2.52 24.64
N ASN A 22 -1.26 2.48 25.81
CA ASN A 22 -0.47 3.61 26.31
C ASN A 22 0.82 3.76 25.47
N TRP A 23 1.06 4.98 25.00
CA TRP A 23 2.29 5.29 24.30
C TRP A 23 3.52 5.12 25.19
N ALA A 24 4.61 4.63 24.63
CA ALA A 24 5.90 4.52 25.27
C ALA A 24 7.05 4.92 24.31
N PRO A 25 8.20 5.38 24.79
CA PRO A 25 9.35 5.69 23.94
C PRO A 25 9.73 4.52 23.01
N GLY A 26 9.99 4.82 21.76
CA GLY A 26 10.32 3.81 20.74
C GLY A 26 9.10 3.06 20.18
N LYS A 27 7.88 3.42 20.58
CA LYS A 27 6.63 2.84 20.07
C LYS A 27 5.90 3.78 19.13
N ILE A 28 5.22 3.21 18.13
CA ILE A 28 4.35 3.90 17.19
C ILE A 28 3.02 3.14 17.06
N TYR A 29 1.93 3.83 16.78
CA TYR A 29 0.65 3.16 16.54
C TYR A 29 0.58 2.52 15.16
N ASP A 30 -0.06 1.35 15.07
CA ASP A 30 -0.35 0.66 13.80
C ASP A 30 -1.35 1.44 12.96
N ALA A 31 -0.85 2.38 12.18
CA ALA A 31 -1.65 3.16 11.24
C ALA A 31 -1.98 2.37 9.97
N ASN A 32 -1.05 1.55 9.47
CA ASN A 32 -1.21 0.78 8.24
C ASN A 32 -2.34 -0.23 8.33
N GLY A 33 -2.38 -0.99 9.44
CA GLY A 33 -3.41 -1.98 9.68
C GLY A 33 -4.82 -1.38 9.71
N ILE A 34 -4.96 -0.22 10.31
CA ILE A 34 -6.25 0.48 10.40
C ILE A 34 -6.66 1.00 9.02
N GLN A 35 -5.80 1.78 8.39
CA GLN A 35 -6.08 2.46 7.13
C GLN A 35 -6.38 1.47 6.00
N ASN A 36 -5.50 0.49 5.81
CA ASN A 36 -5.63 -0.45 4.71
C ASN A 36 -6.83 -1.40 4.92
N ALA A 37 -7.07 -1.84 6.16
CA ALA A 37 -8.27 -2.63 6.46
C ALA A 37 -9.56 -1.84 6.25
N ALA A 38 -9.60 -0.56 6.64
CA ALA A 38 -10.76 0.30 6.40
C ALA A 38 -11.00 0.45 4.90
N ARG A 39 -9.94 0.66 4.13
CA ARG A 39 -10.03 0.79 2.67
C ARG A 39 -10.53 -0.48 1.99
N LEU A 40 -10.03 -1.64 2.39
CA LEU A 40 -10.50 -2.93 1.87
C LEU A 40 -11.99 -3.16 2.20
N ARG A 41 -12.43 -2.83 3.43
CA ARG A 41 -13.85 -2.92 3.80
C ARG A 41 -14.73 -1.99 2.98
N GLN A 42 -14.28 -0.77 2.70
CA GLN A 42 -14.98 0.18 1.83
C GLN A 42 -15.18 -0.40 0.42
N MET A 43 -14.24 -1.23 -0.05
CA MET A 43 -14.33 -1.92 -1.35
C MET A 43 -15.17 -3.20 -1.31
N GLY A 44 -15.78 -3.52 -0.16
CA GLY A 44 -16.72 -4.63 0.00
C GLY A 44 -16.09 -5.95 0.46
N PHE A 45 -14.84 -5.95 0.91
CA PHE A 45 -14.20 -7.14 1.45
C PHE A 45 -14.48 -7.31 2.95
N ALA A 46 -14.70 -8.54 3.38
CA ALA A 46 -14.70 -8.89 4.80
C ALA A 46 -13.25 -8.97 5.28
N VAL A 47 -12.85 -8.09 6.19
CA VAL A 47 -11.46 -7.96 6.61
C VAL A 47 -11.31 -8.26 8.10
N GLN A 48 -10.48 -9.24 8.41
CA GLN A 48 -9.95 -9.46 9.76
C GLN A 48 -8.56 -8.82 9.86
N ARG A 49 -8.26 -8.25 11.01
CA ARG A 49 -6.92 -7.74 11.33
C ARG A 49 -6.28 -8.65 12.37
N ARG A 50 -5.00 -8.95 12.15
CA ARG A 50 -4.15 -9.65 13.11
C ARG A 50 -2.86 -8.86 13.28
N HIS A 51 -2.34 -8.87 14.47
CA HIS A 51 -1.00 -8.37 14.81
C HIS A 51 -0.12 -9.55 15.16
N CYS A 52 1.09 -9.58 14.61
CA CYS A 52 2.04 -10.66 14.87
C CYS A 52 3.38 -10.10 15.34
N SER A 53 4.11 -10.93 16.04
CA SER A 53 5.49 -10.62 16.45
C SER A 53 6.46 -10.70 15.26
N ASP A 54 7.71 -10.25 15.48
CA ASP A 54 8.81 -10.33 14.50
C ASP A 54 9.52 -11.71 14.51
N ASP A 55 9.02 -12.67 15.27
CA ASP A 55 9.59 -14.02 15.32
C ASP A 55 9.21 -14.80 14.04
N PRO A 56 10.20 -15.27 13.25
CA PRO A 56 9.93 -16.00 12.01
C PRO A 56 9.06 -17.24 12.21
N ALA A 57 9.25 -17.99 13.30
CA ALA A 57 8.46 -19.19 13.55
C ALA A 57 7.00 -18.87 13.85
N LEU A 58 6.74 -17.77 14.58
CA LEU A 58 5.39 -17.28 14.82
C LEU A 58 4.76 -16.73 13.55
N ILE A 59 5.55 -16.08 12.68
CA ILE A 59 5.07 -15.60 11.38
C ILE A 59 4.61 -16.77 10.49
N VAL A 60 5.37 -17.88 10.44
CA VAL A 60 5.01 -19.09 9.69
C VAL A 60 3.68 -19.64 10.20
N ALA A 61 3.60 -19.95 11.49
CA ALA A 61 2.40 -20.54 12.10
C ALA A 61 1.15 -19.67 11.89
N GLU A 62 1.29 -18.36 12.02
CA GLU A 62 0.20 -17.43 11.79
C GLU A 62 -0.23 -17.40 10.31
N LEU A 63 0.71 -17.36 9.38
CA LEU A 63 0.36 -17.36 7.95
C LEU A 63 -0.33 -18.67 7.55
N GLU A 64 0.10 -19.81 8.06
CA GLU A 64 -0.59 -21.11 7.86
C GLU A 64 -2.03 -21.06 8.37
N GLU A 65 -2.24 -20.60 9.62
CA GLU A 65 -3.59 -20.43 10.17
C GLU A 65 -4.44 -19.49 9.31
N LEU A 66 -3.90 -18.33 8.95
CA LEU A 66 -4.60 -17.32 8.16
C LEU A 66 -4.99 -17.84 6.78
N LEU A 67 -4.09 -18.58 6.13
CA LEU A 67 -4.33 -19.15 4.82
C LEU A 67 -5.46 -20.19 4.83
N THR A 68 -5.74 -20.86 5.94
CA THR A 68 -6.90 -21.78 6.03
C THR A 68 -8.23 -21.03 6.02
N GLY A 69 -8.29 -19.83 6.61
CA GLY A 69 -9.53 -19.10 6.89
C GLY A 69 -9.90 -17.99 5.90
N CYS A 70 -9.01 -17.62 4.96
CA CYS A 70 -9.22 -16.48 4.06
C CYS A 70 -8.93 -16.81 2.60
N ASP A 71 -9.31 -15.89 1.70
CA ASP A 71 -9.11 -16.00 0.26
C ASP A 71 -7.84 -15.26 -0.20
N ALA A 72 -7.39 -14.29 0.59
CA ALA A 72 -6.13 -13.59 0.38
C ALA A 72 -5.56 -13.01 1.67
N VAL A 73 -4.25 -12.87 1.73
CA VAL A 73 -3.52 -12.24 2.84
C VAL A 73 -2.82 -10.98 2.35
N VAL A 74 -2.93 -9.91 3.12
CA VAL A 74 -2.18 -8.67 2.89
C VAL A 74 -1.39 -8.34 4.14
N THR A 75 -0.08 -8.15 4.01
CA THR A 75 0.79 -7.74 5.13
C THR A 75 1.36 -6.36 4.89
N SER A 76 1.79 -5.65 5.92
CA SER A 76 2.60 -4.44 5.80
C SER A 76 3.81 -4.51 6.73
N GLY A 77 4.99 -4.08 6.26
CA GLY A 77 6.28 -4.28 6.93
C GLY A 77 6.92 -5.63 6.60
N GLY A 78 8.19 -5.80 6.98
CA GLY A 78 8.96 -7.03 6.81
C GLY A 78 9.33 -7.39 5.36
N VAL A 79 9.32 -6.42 4.42
CA VAL A 79 9.61 -6.64 2.99
C VAL A 79 10.69 -5.72 2.42
N SER A 80 11.38 -4.95 3.25
CA SER A 80 12.50 -4.12 2.83
C SER A 80 13.80 -4.95 2.77
N VAL A 81 14.92 -4.33 2.52
CA VAL A 81 16.25 -4.99 2.48
C VAL A 81 16.95 -5.05 3.84
N GLY A 82 16.22 -4.90 4.94
CA GLY A 82 16.74 -4.91 6.30
C GLY A 82 16.96 -6.33 6.85
N GLN A 83 17.80 -6.45 7.89
CA GLN A 83 18.11 -7.74 8.55
C GLN A 83 16.88 -8.40 9.23
N LYS A 84 15.77 -7.69 9.38
CA LYS A 84 14.51 -8.17 10.00
C LYS A 84 13.38 -8.41 9.00
N ASP A 85 13.69 -8.45 7.70
CA ASP A 85 12.67 -8.64 6.66
C ASP A 85 12.49 -10.13 6.36
N TYR A 86 11.80 -10.82 7.27
CA TYR A 86 11.64 -12.28 7.24
C TYR A 86 10.58 -12.78 6.25
N LEU A 87 9.66 -11.93 5.77
CA LEU A 87 8.54 -12.37 4.94
C LEU A 87 8.94 -13.10 3.64
N PRO A 88 9.97 -12.69 2.89
CA PRO A 88 10.40 -13.45 1.71
C PRO A 88 10.82 -14.88 2.07
N VAL A 89 11.63 -15.07 3.11
CA VAL A 89 12.12 -16.38 3.55
C VAL A 89 10.98 -17.23 4.11
N VAL A 90 10.07 -16.62 4.87
CA VAL A 90 8.89 -17.32 5.41
C VAL A 90 7.97 -17.78 4.27
N LEU A 91 7.72 -16.95 3.27
CA LEU A 91 6.90 -17.35 2.14
C LEU A 91 7.56 -18.47 1.32
N GLU A 92 8.88 -18.43 1.14
CA GLU A 92 9.63 -19.51 0.51
C GLU A 92 9.47 -20.84 1.28
N SER A 93 9.57 -20.81 2.61
CA SER A 93 9.36 -22.02 3.45
C SER A 93 7.95 -22.57 3.38
N LEU A 94 6.95 -21.74 3.08
CA LEU A 94 5.55 -22.13 2.85
C LEU A 94 5.28 -22.59 1.41
N GLY A 95 6.32 -22.75 0.58
CA GLY A 95 6.18 -23.17 -0.81
C GLY A 95 5.50 -22.11 -1.70
N ALA A 96 5.68 -20.83 -1.38
CA ALA A 96 5.07 -19.76 -2.14
C ALA A 96 5.59 -19.70 -3.59
N GLU A 97 4.67 -19.56 -4.52
CA GLU A 97 4.97 -19.27 -5.93
C GLU A 97 5.06 -17.74 -6.08
N PRO A 98 6.26 -17.18 -6.35
CA PRO A 98 6.41 -15.72 -6.49
C PRO A 98 5.70 -15.24 -7.76
N VAL A 99 4.91 -14.18 -7.65
CA VAL A 99 4.31 -13.46 -8.79
C VAL A 99 5.23 -12.33 -9.22
N PHE A 100 5.68 -11.52 -8.26
CA PHE A 100 6.75 -10.53 -8.44
C PHE A 100 7.37 -10.15 -7.10
N SER A 101 8.62 -9.65 -7.16
CA SER A 101 9.33 -9.05 -6.03
C SER A 101 9.89 -7.70 -6.46
N GLY A 102 9.43 -6.65 -5.82
CA GLY A 102 9.76 -5.28 -6.15
C GLY A 102 8.94 -4.69 -7.31
N VAL A 103 8.66 -3.40 -7.24
CA VAL A 103 8.00 -2.62 -8.28
C VAL A 103 8.82 -1.37 -8.60
N ALA A 104 8.90 -1.01 -9.89
CA ALA A 104 9.72 0.10 -10.37
C ALA A 104 9.03 1.46 -10.12
N GLN A 105 8.73 1.77 -8.86
CA GLN A 105 8.08 3.01 -8.46
C GLN A 105 8.59 3.56 -7.14
N LYS A 106 8.25 4.81 -6.86
CA LYS A 106 8.47 5.50 -5.58
C LYS A 106 7.20 6.29 -5.19
N PRO A 107 6.65 6.09 -3.95
CA PRO A 107 7.06 5.10 -2.93
C PRO A 107 6.56 3.68 -3.24
N GLY A 108 6.95 2.72 -2.39
CA GLY A 108 6.42 1.37 -2.42
C GLY A 108 7.21 0.37 -3.27
N SER A 109 8.46 0.70 -3.69
CA SER A 109 9.33 -0.22 -4.41
C SER A 109 9.45 -1.61 -3.76
N PRO A 110 9.70 -1.74 -2.44
CA PRO A 110 9.74 -3.05 -1.80
C PRO A 110 8.31 -3.57 -1.56
N MET A 111 7.73 -4.14 -2.59
CA MET A 111 6.46 -4.88 -2.53
C MET A 111 6.68 -6.27 -3.09
N LEU A 112 6.07 -7.28 -2.46
CA LEU A 112 6.10 -8.65 -2.92
C LEU A 112 4.67 -9.16 -3.12
N ALA A 113 4.44 -9.92 -4.15
CA ALA A 113 3.23 -10.70 -4.36
C ALA A 113 3.58 -12.15 -4.67
N ALA A 114 2.87 -13.06 -4.04
CA ALA A 114 3.05 -14.50 -4.20
C ALA A 114 1.71 -15.24 -4.13
N LYS A 115 1.73 -16.52 -4.47
CA LYS A 115 0.64 -17.45 -4.20
C LYS A 115 1.13 -18.52 -3.24
N VAL A 116 0.33 -18.83 -2.24
CA VAL A 116 0.50 -19.97 -1.34
C VAL A 116 -0.77 -20.82 -1.42
N GLU A 117 -0.65 -22.05 -1.82
CA GLU A 117 -1.82 -22.95 -2.03
C GLU A 117 -2.91 -22.32 -2.92
N GLY A 118 -2.51 -21.59 -3.96
CA GLY A 118 -3.41 -20.89 -4.87
C GLY A 118 -4.01 -19.59 -4.35
N LYS A 119 -3.76 -19.19 -3.09
CA LYS A 119 -4.25 -17.96 -2.47
C LYS A 119 -3.25 -16.82 -2.63
N LEU A 120 -3.77 -15.62 -2.84
CA LEU A 120 -2.93 -14.43 -3.04
C LEU A 120 -2.37 -13.93 -1.71
N VAL A 121 -1.07 -13.69 -1.68
CA VAL A 121 -0.36 -13.04 -0.57
C VAL A 121 0.34 -11.81 -1.08
N PHE A 122 0.05 -10.65 -0.46
CA PHE A 122 0.68 -9.37 -0.78
C PHE A 122 1.42 -8.84 0.43
N CYS A 123 2.69 -8.50 0.25
CA CYS A 123 3.51 -7.94 1.30
C CYS A 123 3.89 -6.49 0.94
N LEU A 124 3.36 -5.54 1.69
CA LEU A 124 3.51 -4.12 1.45
C LEU A 124 4.59 -3.50 2.33
N SER A 125 5.12 -2.37 1.90
CA SER A 125 6.06 -1.57 2.69
C SER A 125 5.48 -1.19 4.07
N GLY A 126 6.34 -1.07 5.07
CA GLY A 126 5.97 -0.54 6.39
C GLY A 126 5.67 0.97 6.40
N ASN A 127 6.10 1.73 5.40
CA ASN A 127 5.80 3.15 5.30
C ASN A 127 4.33 3.39 4.92
N PRO A 128 3.56 4.20 5.68
CA PRO A 128 2.11 4.34 5.50
C PRO A 128 1.66 4.75 4.10
N PHE A 129 2.26 5.78 3.53
CA PHE A 129 1.88 6.20 2.17
C PHE A 129 2.32 5.17 1.12
N ALA A 130 3.45 4.51 1.32
CA ALA A 130 3.89 3.46 0.40
C ALA A 130 2.90 2.28 0.40
N ALA A 131 2.49 1.82 1.58
CA ALA A 131 1.50 0.76 1.73
C ALA A 131 0.15 1.14 1.09
N ALA A 132 -0.34 2.36 1.34
CA ALA A 132 -1.58 2.84 0.75
C ALA A 132 -1.52 2.96 -0.77
N ALA A 133 -0.45 3.52 -1.32
CA ALA A 133 -0.30 3.68 -2.77
C ALA A 133 -0.21 2.33 -3.49
N THR A 134 0.51 1.36 -2.93
CA THR A 134 0.59 0.01 -3.51
C THR A 134 -0.67 -0.81 -3.29
N LEU A 135 -1.39 -0.60 -2.18
CA LEU A 135 -2.73 -1.17 -1.99
C LEU A 135 -3.67 -0.75 -3.13
N GLU A 136 -3.74 0.55 -3.44
CA GLU A 136 -4.62 1.08 -4.50
C GLU A 136 -4.21 0.58 -5.88
N GLN A 137 -2.92 0.52 -6.18
CA GLN A 137 -2.43 0.26 -7.53
C GLN A 137 -2.33 -1.23 -7.88
N TYR A 138 -2.10 -2.10 -6.90
CA TYR A 138 -1.81 -3.53 -7.14
C TYR A 138 -2.77 -4.45 -6.39
N VAL A 139 -2.96 -4.24 -5.09
CA VAL A 139 -3.73 -5.17 -4.25
C VAL A 139 -5.21 -5.10 -4.59
N LEU A 140 -5.81 -3.91 -4.55
CA LEU A 140 -7.22 -3.74 -4.85
C LEU A 140 -7.60 -4.21 -6.27
N PRO A 141 -6.87 -3.86 -7.34
CA PRO A 141 -7.11 -4.40 -8.67
C PRO A 141 -7.10 -5.93 -8.71
N ALA A 142 -6.11 -6.56 -8.09
CA ALA A 142 -6.00 -8.02 -8.08
C ALA A 142 -7.15 -8.68 -7.29
N LEU A 143 -7.49 -8.16 -6.10
CA LEU A 143 -8.58 -8.67 -5.29
C LEU A 143 -9.94 -8.47 -5.95
N LEU A 144 -10.18 -7.33 -6.57
CA LEU A 144 -11.41 -7.06 -7.32
C LEU A 144 -11.56 -7.99 -8.52
N ARG A 145 -10.45 -8.25 -9.23
CA ARG A 145 -10.42 -9.21 -10.32
C ARG A 145 -10.69 -10.63 -9.84
N ALA A 146 -10.06 -11.05 -8.75
CA ALA A 146 -10.31 -12.34 -8.12
C ALA A 146 -11.77 -12.48 -7.63
N ALA A 147 -12.39 -11.39 -7.18
CA ALA A 147 -13.81 -11.32 -6.83
C ALA A 147 -14.77 -11.31 -8.03
N GLY A 148 -14.26 -11.42 -9.26
CA GLY A 148 -15.07 -11.53 -10.47
C GLY A 148 -15.42 -10.20 -11.12
N ARG A 149 -14.84 -9.07 -10.72
CA ARG A 149 -15.06 -7.81 -11.44
C ARG A 149 -14.42 -7.84 -12.83
N LEU A 150 -15.06 -7.16 -13.78
CA LEU A 150 -14.49 -6.94 -15.10
C LEU A 150 -13.22 -6.08 -14.99
N GLU A 151 -12.26 -6.30 -15.86
CA GLU A 151 -10.95 -5.65 -15.84
C GLU A 151 -11.03 -4.11 -15.77
N LYS A 152 -11.90 -3.50 -16.57
CA LYS A 152 -12.14 -2.04 -16.54
C LYS A 152 -12.57 -1.50 -15.18
N GLY A 153 -13.21 -2.31 -14.34
CA GLY A 153 -13.64 -1.92 -12.99
C GLY A 153 -12.61 -2.20 -11.91
N CYS A 154 -11.46 -2.78 -12.26
CA CYS A 154 -10.40 -3.10 -11.31
C CYS A 154 -9.27 -2.08 -11.31
N ILE A 155 -8.98 -1.47 -12.46
CA ILE A 155 -7.86 -0.54 -12.63
C ILE A 155 -8.29 0.87 -12.25
N LEU A 156 -7.41 1.61 -11.57
CA LEU A 156 -7.65 3.02 -11.24
C LEU A 156 -7.84 3.84 -12.51
N PRO A 157 -8.92 4.64 -12.61
CA PRO A 157 -9.13 5.55 -13.73
C PRO A 157 -7.99 6.55 -13.87
N ARG A 158 -7.47 6.68 -15.08
CA ARG A 158 -6.42 7.64 -15.44
C ARG A 158 -7.03 8.83 -16.17
N THR A 159 -6.68 10.04 -15.73
CA THR A 159 -7.14 11.30 -16.36
C THR A 159 -6.02 12.32 -16.31
N LYS A 160 -5.98 13.20 -17.30
CA LYS A 160 -5.11 14.37 -17.26
C LYS A 160 -5.76 15.50 -16.48
N ARG A 161 -4.99 16.17 -15.63
CA ARG A 161 -5.44 17.34 -14.85
C ARG A 161 -4.35 18.40 -14.77
N THR A 162 -4.77 19.63 -14.63
CA THR A 162 -3.86 20.77 -14.46
C THR A 162 -3.42 20.88 -12.99
N LEU A 163 -2.12 20.93 -12.75
CA LEU A 163 -1.56 21.16 -11.42
C LEU A 163 -1.86 22.58 -10.94
N THR A 164 -2.31 22.69 -9.69
CA THR A 164 -2.43 23.97 -8.98
C THR A 164 -1.25 24.26 -8.05
N THR A 165 -0.47 23.24 -7.73
CA THR A 165 0.75 23.32 -6.89
C THR A 165 1.91 22.63 -7.62
N GLY A 166 3.13 23.02 -7.32
CA GLY A 166 4.32 22.43 -7.94
C GLY A 166 4.90 21.27 -7.14
N PHE A 167 5.88 20.59 -7.74
CA PHE A 167 6.75 19.62 -7.06
C PHE A 167 8.18 19.79 -7.57
N SER A 168 9.09 20.21 -6.69
CA SER A 168 10.43 20.68 -7.04
C SER A 168 11.46 19.59 -7.31
N LYS A 169 11.15 18.32 -7.01
CA LYS A 169 12.13 17.22 -7.15
C LYS A 169 11.96 16.49 -8.48
N ALA A 170 13.06 16.34 -9.21
CA ALA A 170 13.11 15.46 -10.37
C ALA A 170 12.91 13.99 -9.98
N SER A 171 12.32 13.23 -10.87
CA SER A 171 12.04 11.79 -10.69
C SER A 171 12.97 10.94 -11.54
N LYS A 172 13.91 10.22 -10.91
CA LYS A 172 14.77 9.23 -11.60
C LYS A 172 14.00 7.98 -12.05
N GLY A 173 12.96 7.60 -11.29
CA GLY A 173 12.04 6.49 -11.59
C GLY A 173 10.60 6.97 -11.52
N ASN A 174 9.65 6.11 -11.85
CA ASN A 174 8.22 6.41 -11.71
C ASN A 174 7.89 6.84 -10.28
N ARG A 175 7.25 7.98 -10.13
CA ARG A 175 6.90 8.55 -8.83
C ARG A 175 5.41 8.80 -8.76
N TYR A 176 4.83 8.37 -7.64
CA TYR A 176 3.43 8.64 -7.32
C TYR A 176 3.35 9.57 -6.11
N LEU A 177 2.63 10.67 -6.28
CA LEU A 177 2.43 11.66 -5.24
C LEU A 177 0.96 11.66 -4.82
N ARG A 178 0.69 11.63 -3.52
CA ARG A 178 -0.66 11.83 -3.01
C ARG A 178 -1.15 13.21 -3.40
N ALA A 179 -2.41 13.30 -3.82
CA ALA A 179 -2.97 14.54 -4.32
C ALA A 179 -4.48 14.64 -4.09
N LYS A 180 -4.99 15.85 -4.17
CA LYS A 180 -6.42 16.17 -4.11
C LYS A 180 -6.85 16.71 -5.46
N ALA A 181 -7.65 15.92 -6.16
CA ALA A 181 -8.29 16.32 -7.42
C ALA A 181 -9.67 16.94 -7.15
N SER A 182 -9.99 18.02 -7.89
CA SER A 182 -11.29 18.66 -7.89
C SER A 182 -11.55 19.28 -9.25
N GLY A 183 -12.67 18.95 -9.88
CA GLY A 183 -12.94 19.40 -11.26
C GLY A 183 -11.83 18.98 -12.23
N GLY A 184 -11.33 19.91 -13.03
CA GLY A 184 -10.23 19.71 -14.00
C GLY A 184 -8.84 19.86 -13.41
N THR A 185 -8.71 20.12 -12.10
CA THR A 185 -7.43 20.46 -11.45
C THR A 185 -6.99 19.42 -10.41
N VAL A 186 -5.72 19.46 -10.03
CA VAL A 186 -5.14 18.63 -8.98
C VAL A 186 -4.11 19.41 -8.17
N ALA A 187 -4.13 19.25 -6.86
CA ALA A 187 -3.19 19.84 -5.91
C ALA A 187 -2.37 18.76 -5.22
N ILE A 188 -1.05 18.93 -5.19
CA ILE A 188 -0.14 18.12 -4.37
C ILE A 188 0.01 18.83 -3.03
N PRO A 189 -0.37 18.21 -1.88
CA PRO A 189 -0.29 18.88 -0.59
C PRO A 189 1.17 19.11 -0.17
N GLY A 190 1.38 20.15 0.65
CA GLY A 190 2.68 20.42 1.27
C GLY A 190 3.70 21.07 0.35
N GLU A 191 3.26 21.94 -0.55
CA GLU A 191 4.17 22.77 -1.37
C GLU A 191 5.22 23.46 -0.48
N GLY A 192 6.50 23.27 -0.84
CA GLY A 192 7.61 23.80 -0.05
C GLY A 192 7.95 23.04 1.24
N ASN A 193 7.16 22.07 1.65
CA ASN A 193 7.42 21.25 2.84
C ASN A 193 7.89 19.85 2.45
N ALA A 194 9.19 19.55 2.66
CA ALA A 194 9.78 18.25 2.35
C ALA A 194 9.18 17.11 3.19
N GLU A 195 8.74 17.37 4.42
CA GLU A 195 8.15 16.37 5.31
C GLU A 195 6.78 15.92 4.84
N ALA A 196 5.99 16.83 4.26
CA ALA A 196 4.69 16.51 3.68
C ALA A 196 4.78 15.49 2.52
N HIS A 197 5.95 15.30 1.93
CA HIS A 197 6.21 14.32 0.88
C HIS A 197 6.89 13.05 1.39
N SER A 198 7.16 12.94 2.69
CA SER A 198 7.69 11.72 3.29
C SER A 198 6.67 10.58 3.17
N SER A 199 7.13 9.39 2.77
CA SER A 199 6.27 8.19 2.72
C SER A 199 5.82 7.72 4.12
N GLY A 200 6.49 8.16 5.18
CA GLY A 200 6.12 7.90 6.57
C GLY A 200 5.04 8.84 7.12
N SER A 201 4.73 9.96 6.44
CA SER A 201 3.73 10.92 6.92
C SER A 201 2.31 10.49 6.54
N LEU A 202 1.56 9.99 7.53
CA LEU A 202 0.16 9.61 7.36
C LEU A 202 -0.75 10.84 7.26
N SER A 203 -0.51 11.87 8.07
CA SER A 203 -1.33 13.08 8.11
C SER A 203 -1.41 13.80 6.77
N ALA A 204 -0.35 13.74 5.98
CA ALA A 204 -0.31 14.32 4.64
C ALA A 204 -1.20 13.61 3.62
N MET A 205 -1.85 12.49 3.99
CA MET A 205 -2.84 11.79 3.15
C MET A 205 -4.27 12.27 3.38
N ILE A 206 -4.50 13.06 4.42
CA ILE A 206 -5.84 13.54 4.76
C ILE A 206 -6.40 14.39 3.62
N GLY A 207 -7.59 14.00 3.13
CA GLY A 207 -8.27 14.67 2.03
C GLY A 207 -7.72 14.35 0.63
N CYS A 208 -6.66 13.53 0.50
CA CYS A 208 -6.21 13.04 -0.79
C CYS A 208 -7.18 11.99 -1.36
N ASN A 209 -7.47 12.07 -2.66
CA ASN A 209 -8.40 11.20 -3.36
C ASN A 209 -7.82 10.64 -4.68
N CYS A 210 -6.54 10.87 -4.91
CA CYS A 210 -5.84 10.42 -6.11
C CYS A 210 -4.33 10.37 -5.92
N LEU A 211 -3.66 9.79 -6.92
CA LEU A 211 -2.21 9.85 -7.08
C LEU A 211 -1.88 10.65 -8.35
N VAL A 212 -0.93 11.57 -8.27
CA VAL A 212 -0.28 12.15 -9.45
C VAL A 212 0.87 11.25 -9.84
N GLU A 213 0.93 10.85 -11.10
CA GLU A 213 2.03 10.08 -11.67
C GLU A 213 3.05 11.01 -12.33
N LEU A 214 4.29 10.91 -11.91
CA LEU A 214 5.44 11.54 -12.57
C LEU A 214 6.31 10.42 -13.16
N PRO A 215 6.37 10.29 -14.49
CA PRO A 215 7.17 9.27 -15.16
C PRO A 215 8.66 9.36 -14.82
N ALA A 216 9.39 8.27 -15.01
CA ALA A 216 10.83 8.25 -14.91
C ALA A 216 11.46 9.30 -15.86
N GLY A 217 12.45 10.03 -15.36
CA GLY A 217 13.10 11.10 -16.11
C GLY A 217 12.39 12.46 -16.06
N SER A 218 11.21 12.54 -15.41
CA SER A 218 10.54 13.83 -15.25
C SER A 218 11.38 14.80 -14.43
N GLY A 219 11.45 16.06 -14.90
CA GLY A 219 11.95 17.19 -14.13
C GLY A 219 11.00 17.62 -13.01
N PRO A 220 11.32 18.70 -12.32
CA PRO A 220 10.35 19.39 -11.47
C PRO A 220 9.12 19.80 -12.28
N VAL A 221 7.93 19.70 -11.65
CA VAL A 221 6.67 20.13 -12.28
C VAL A 221 6.14 21.40 -11.60
N LYS A 222 5.54 22.29 -12.38
CA LYS A 222 5.07 23.61 -11.95
C LYS A 222 3.55 23.71 -11.97
N PRO A 223 2.96 24.66 -11.22
CA PRO A 223 1.56 25.01 -11.41
C PRO A 223 1.27 25.37 -12.86
N GLY A 224 0.10 24.92 -13.37
CA GLY A 224 -0.32 25.10 -14.76
C GLY A 224 0.06 23.96 -15.70
N GLU A 225 0.95 23.04 -15.31
CA GLU A 225 1.31 21.88 -16.12
C GLU A 225 0.25 20.78 -16.03
N GLU A 226 0.05 20.04 -17.12
CA GLU A 226 -0.79 18.83 -17.13
C GLU A 226 0.00 17.63 -16.63
N VAL A 227 -0.66 16.83 -15.77
CA VAL A 227 -0.12 15.58 -15.24
C VAL A 227 -1.14 14.45 -15.30
N GLU A 228 -0.66 13.21 -15.36
CA GLU A 228 -1.51 12.04 -15.22
C GLU A 228 -1.93 11.87 -13.76
N VAL A 229 -3.21 11.58 -13.57
CA VAL A 229 -3.83 11.39 -12.26
C VAL A 229 -4.56 10.05 -12.23
N LEU A 230 -4.24 9.24 -11.24
CA LEU A 230 -4.94 7.99 -10.92
C LEU A 230 -5.96 8.29 -9.82
N SER A 231 -7.23 8.26 -10.14
CA SER A 231 -8.31 8.55 -9.17
C SER A 231 -8.67 7.33 -8.35
N PHE A 232 -8.81 7.48 -7.02
CA PHE A 232 -9.32 6.40 -6.19
C PHE A 232 -10.80 6.18 -6.50
N VAL A 233 -11.18 4.91 -6.60
CA VAL A 233 -12.59 4.51 -6.81
C VAL A 233 -13.25 4.33 -5.44
N TYR A 234 -14.43 4.90 -5.26
CA TYR A 234 -15.22 4.80 -4.05
C TYR A 234 -16.51 4.02 -4.31
#